data_6dfb5a1ea10758262c1316b450e74a5b
#
_entry.id   6dfb5a1ea10758262c1316b450e74a5b
#
_cell.length_a   1.000
_cell.length_b   1.000
_cell.length_c   1.000
_cell.angle_alpha   90.00
_cell.angle_beta   90.00
_cell.angle_gamma   90.00
#
_symmetry.space_group_name_H-M   'P 1'
#
loop_
_entity.id
_entity.type
_entity.pdbx_description
1 polymer ?
#
loop_
_entity_poly.entity_id
_entity_poly.type
_entity_poly.pdbx_seq_one_letter_code
_entity_poly.pdbx_strand_id
1 'polypeptide(L)'
;MCLAPCLGIGSLSQFLTVWIDRLPFLLHAVPGLVIALSLVYFSINYTPAVYQTFIVVILAYFMLYLPMAQTTLRTSLEQLPKGMEQVGATLGRGHFFIFRTLVLPSILPGITAAFALVFLKLMKELTATLLLTADDVHTLSTAVWEYTSDAQYAAATPYALMLVLFSGIPVFLLKKYAFK
;
A
#
# COMPACT_ATOMS: atom_id res chain seq x y z
N MET A 1 -12.06 0.00 -16.26
CA MET A 1 -13.50 0.29 -16.30
C MET A 1 -14.35 -0.94 -16.63
N CYS A 2 -13.88 -2.15 -16.33
CA CYS A 2 -14.55 -3.42 -16.70
C CYS A 2 -14.79 -4.41 -15.55
N LEU A 3 -14.64 -4.05 -14.28
CA LEU A 3 -15.01 -4.93 -13.16
C LEU A 3 -16.49 -4.79 -12.72
N ALA A 4 -17.18 -3.75 -13.19
CA ALA A 4 -18.55 -3.46 -12.78
C ALA A 4 -19.67 -4.29 -13.46
N PRO A 5 -19.58 -4.79 -14.71
CA PRO A 5 -20.69 -5.48 -15.34
C PRO A 5 -20.84 -6.96 -14.98
N CYS A 6 -19.84 -7.59 -14.36
CA CYS A 6 -19.89 -9.04 -14.08
C CYS A 6 -20.61 -9.42 -12.76
N LEU A 7 -20.88 -8.45 -11.91
CA LEU A 7 -21.59 -8.67 -10.65
C LEU A 7 -22.99 -8.05 -10.70
N GLY A 8 -23.89 -8.49 -11.51
CA GLY A 8 -25.31 -8.11 -11.67
C GLY A 8 -26.08 -7.52 -10.47
N ILE A 9 -25.47 -6.62 -9.73
CA ILE A 9 -25.98 -5.95 -8.55
C ILE A 9 -26.16 -4.47 -8.90
N GLY A 10 -27.39 -4.01 -8.86
CA GLY A 10 -27.89 -2.75 -9.36
C GLY A 10 -27.19 -1.46 -8.94
N SER A 11 -27.74 -0.32 -9.29
CA SER A 11 -27.21 1.05 -9.22
C SER A 11 -26.37 1.46 -7.98
N LEU A 12 -26.64 0.84 -6.83
CA LEU A 12 -25.89 1.02 -5.58
C LEU A 12 -24.45 0.49 -5.70
N SER A 13 -24.22 -0.60 -6.43
CA SER A 13 -22.89 -1.16 -6.62
C SER A 13 -22.04 -0.29 -7.53
N GLN A 14 -22.63 0.32 -8.55
CA GLN A 14 -21.90 1.26 -9.43
C GLN A 14 -21.49 2.54 -8.67
N PHE A 15 -22.36 3.03 -7.79
CA PHE A 15 -22.04 4.17 -6.94
C PHE A 15 -20.90 3.85 -5.97
N LEU A 16 -20.98 2.72 -5.27
CA LEU A 16 -19.92 2.25 -4.37
C LEU A 16 -18.59 2.02 -5.11
N THR A 17 -18.63 1.44 -6.30
CA THR A 17 -17.42 1.20 -7.10
C THR A 17 -16.73 2.51 -7.47
N VAL A 18 -17.50 3.53 -7.87
CA VAL A 18 -16.97 4.86 -8.21
C VAL A 18 -16.32 5.52 -6.99
N TRP A 19 -16.92 5.39 -5.80
CA TRP A 19 -16.34 5.95 -4.58
C TRP A 19 -15.11 5.18 -4.12
N ILE A 20 -15.12 3.85 -4.17
CA ILE A 20 -13.95 3.01 -3.86
C ILE A 20 -12.78 3.34 -4.80
N ASP A 21 -13.04 3.63 -6.06
CA ASP A 21 -12.01 4.03 -7.03
C ASP A 21 -11.47 5.44 -6.79
N ARG A 22 -12.31 6.38 -6.32
CA ARG A 22 -11.92 7.79 -6.18
C ARG A 22 -11.39 8.16 -4.81
N LEU A 23 -11.90 7.54 -3.74
CA LEU A 23 -11.54 7.84 -2.36
C LEU A 23 -10.02 7.75 -2.09
N PRO A 24 -9.31 6.72 -2.56
CA PRO A 24 -7.86 6.65 -2.37
C PRO A 24 -7.10 7.79 -3.04
N PHE A 25 -7.55 8.28 -4.18
CA PHE A 25 -6.91 9.42 -4.85
C PHE A 25 -7.11 10.74 -4.07
N LEU A 26 -8.25 10.91 -3.42
CA LEU A 26 -8.47 12.06 -2.54
C LEU A 26 -7.54 12.01 -1.32
N LEU A 27 -7.33 10.83 -0.75
CA LEU A 27 -6.38 10.64 0.36
C LEU A 27 -4.94 10.91 -0.09
N HIS A 28 -4.58 10.54 -1.32
CA HIS A 28 -3.23 10.79 -1.85
C HIS A 28 -2.93 12.28 -2.10
N ALA A 29 -3.96 13.09 -2.31
CA ALA A 29 -3.81 14.55 -2.46
C ALA A 29 -3.50 15.25 -1.13
N VAL A 30 -3.77 14.60 0.01
CA VAL A 30 -3.51 15.16 1.33
C VAL A 30 -2.07 14.84 1.75
N PRO A 31 -1.28 15.83 2.21
CA PRO A 31 0.06 15.59 2.73
C PRO A 31 0.03 14.57 3.89
N GLY A 32 0.98 13.64 3.91
CA GLY A 32 1.05 12.59 4.95
C GLY A 32 1.10 13.14 6.37
N LEU A 33 1.77 14.28 6.57
CA LEU A 33 1.79 15.00 7.84
C LEU A 33 0.39 15.38 8.33
N VAL A 34 -0.49 15.83 7.43
CA VAL A 34 -1.85 16.24 7.78
C VAL A 34 -2.69 15.03 8.20
N ILE A 35 -2.54 13.91 7.50
CA ILE A 35 -3.20 12.64 7.87
C ILE A 35 -2.74 12.19 9.26
N ALA A 36 -1.42 12.21 9.52
CA ALA A 36 -0.86 11.82 10.80
C ALA A 36 -1.38 12.72 11.95
N LEU A 37 -1.33 14.04 11.79
CA LEU A 37 -1.84 14.99 12.78
C LEU A 37 -3.35 14.84 13.02
N SER A 38 -4.12 14.60 11.97
CA SER A 38 -5.57 14.35 12.09
C SER A 38 -5.85 13.09 12.91
N LEU A 39 -5.08 12.03 12.70
CA LEU A 39 -5.19 10.79 13.47
C LEU A 39 -4.74 10.97 14.93
N VAL A 40 -3.69 11.73 15.18
CA VAL A 40 -3.29 12.13 16.54
C VAL A 40 -4.43 12.84 17.24
N TYR A 41 -4.98 13.88 16.61
CA TYR A 41 -6.08 14.66 17.18
C TYR A 41 -7.31 13.78 17.45
N PHE A 42 -7.68 12.94 16.48
CA PHE A 42 -8.81 12.03 16.62
C PHE A 42 -8.59 11.02 17.75
N SER A 43 -7.40 10.41 17.82
CA SER A 43 -7.08 9.40 18.83
C SER A 43 -7.10 10.01 20.24
N ILE A 44 -6.55 11.20 20.45
CA ILE A 44 -6.51 11.83 21.77
C ILE A 44 -7.93 12.20 22.25
N ASN A 45 -8.77 12.74 21.34
CA ASN A 45 -10.08 13.27 21.75
C ASN A 45 -11.20 12.21 21.81
N TYR A 46 -11.15 11.20 20.95
CA TYR A 46 -12.25 10.24 20.80
C TYR A 46 -11.90 8.82 21.21
N THR A 47 -10.64 8.41 21.09
CA THR A 47 -10.21 7.05 21.39
C THR A 47 -8.86 7.02 22.13
N PRO A 48 -8.77 7.59 23.35
CA PRO A 48 -7.49 7.71 24.05
C PRO A 48 -6.83 6.35 24.35
N ALA A 49 -7.62 5.28 24.47
CA ALA A 49 -7.09 3.93 24.69
C ALA A 49 -6.34 3.36 23.46
N VAL A 50 -6.53 3.94 22.28
CA VAL A 50 -5.89 3.49 21.03
C VAL A 50 -4.73 4.40 20.63
N TYR A 51 -4.62 5.57 21.27
CA TYR A 51 -3.51 6.49 21.04
C TYR A 51 -2.17 5.82 21.38
N GLN A 52 -1.15 6.08 20.57
CA GLN A 52 0.17 5.45 20.67
C GLN A 52 0.18 3.91 20.58
N THR A 53 -0.83 3.33 19.91
CA THR A 53 -0.83 1.90 19.61
C THR A 53 -0.48 1.65 18.13
N PHE A 54 0.03 0.46 17.85
CA PHE A 54 0.32 0.02 16.47
C PHE A 54 -0.90 0.10 15.55
N ILE A 55 -2.13 0.02 16.09
CA ILE A 55 -3.37 0.08 15.30
C ILE A 55 -3.48 1.41 14.57
N VAL A 56 -3.20 2.53 15.25
CA VAL A 56 -3.27 3.87 14.63
C VAL A 56 -2.19 4.04 13.57
N VAL A 57 -0.99 3.52 13.83
CA VAL A 57 0.12 3.54 12.85
C VAL A 57 -0.23 2.74 11.60
N ILE A 58 -0.78 1.53 11.77
CA ILE A 58 -1.22 0.67 10.65
C ILE A 58 -2.33 1.37 9.86
N LEU A 59 -3.28 2.00 10.54
CA LEU A 59 -4.34 2.76 9.89
C LEU A 59 -3.80 3.93 9.06
N ALA A 60 -2.83 4.68 9.61
CA ALA A 60 -2.15 5.76 8.89
C ALA A 60 -1.45 5.23 7.64
N TYR A 61 -0.69 4.15 7.76
CA TYR A 61 0.00 3.52 6.63
C TYR A 61 -0.96 3.01 5.57
N PHE A 62 -2.07 2.42 5.99
CA PHE A 62 -3.12 1.99 5.08
C PHE A 62 -3.68 3.18 4.28
N MET A 63 -4.03 4.28 4.96
CA MET A 63 -4.54 5.49 4.30
C MET A 63 -3.52 6.11 3.33
N LEU A 64 -2.24 6.14 3.70
CA LEU A 64 -1.17 6.74 2.90
C LEU A 64 -0.81 5.92 1.65
N TYR A 65 -0.79 4.58 1.77
CA TYR A 65 -0.21 3.71 0.74
C TYR A 65 -1.24 2.89 -0.04
N LEU A 66 -2.51 2.87 0.39
CA LEU A 66 -3.60 2.24 -0.36
C LEU A 66 -3.72 2.77 -1.80
N PRO A 67 -3.65 4.10 -2.07
CA PRO A 67 -3.74 4.62 -3.43
C PRO A 67 -2.65 4.09 -4.34
N MET A 68 -1.42 3.97 -3.81
CA MET A 68 -0.28 3.47 -4.57
C MET A 68 -0.43 1.98 -4.91
N ALA A 69 -0.89 1.17 -3.95
CA ALA A 69 -1.17 -0.24 -4.19
C ALA A 69 -2.28 -0.40 -5.24
N GLN A 70 -3.36 0.38 -5.12
CA GLN A 70 -4.49 0.34 -6.03
C GLN A 70 -4.10 0.72 -7.46
N THR A 71 -3.34 1.80 -7.65
CA THR A 71 -2.89 2.22 -8.99
C THR A 71 -2.01 1.18 -9.66
N THR A 72 -1.08 0.59 -8.92
CA THR A 72 -0.18 -0.46 -9.46
C THR A 72 -0.96 -1.72 -9.84
N LEU A 73 -1.89 -2.16 -9.00
CA LEU A 73 -2.75 -3.31 -9.29
C LEU A 73 -3.67 -3.05 -10.48
N ARG A 74 -4.25 -1.86 -10.56
CA ARG A 74 -5.11 -1.45 -11.67
C ARG A 74 -4.37 -1.46 -12.99
N THR A 75 -3.17 -0.89 -13.04
CA THR A 75 -2.33 -0.93 -14.25
C THR A 75 -2.07 -2.37 -14.71
N SER A 76 -1.83 -3.28 -13.77
CA SER A 76 -1.61 -4.69 -14.09
C SER A 76 -2.88 -5.39 -14.61
N LEU A 77 -4.05 -5.05 -14.06
CA LEU A 77 -5.33 -5.55 -14.56
C LEU A 77 -5.67 -5.01 -15.97
N GLU A 78 -5.34 -3.75 -16.24
CA GLU A 78 -5.58 -3.12 -17.54
C GLU A 78 -4.70 -3.71 -18.67
N GLN A 79 -3.58 -4.35 -18.32
CA GLN A 79 -2.70 -5.05 -19.26
C GLN A 79 -3.21 -6.43 -19.65
N LEU A 80 -4.25 -6.97 -18.99
CA LEU A 80 -4.82 -8.26 -19.34
C LEU A 80 -5.51 -8.19 -20.73
N PRO A 81 -5.38 -9.24 -21.56
CA PRO A 81 -6.08 -9.30 -22.82
C PRO A 81 -7.59 -9.17 -22.65
N LYS A 82 -8.20 -8.25 -23.39
CA LYS A 82 -9.64 -8.06 -23.39
C LYS A 82 -10.30 -9.34 -23.90
N GLY A 83 -11.21 -9.91 -23.10
CA GLY A 83 -11.93 -11.13 -23.47
C GLY A 83 -11.41 -12.42 -22.84
N MET A 84 -10.33 -12.38 -22.05
CA MET A 84 -9.82 -13.55 -21.33
C MET A 84 -10.93 -14.23 -20.49
N GLU A 85 -11.76 -13.43 -19.81
CA GLU A 85 -12.91 -13.92 -19.03
C GLU A 85 -14.00 -14.53 -19.92
N GLN A 86 -14.24 -13.93 -21.09
CA GLN A 86 -15.24 -14.43 -22.05
C GLN A 86 -14.83 -15.77 -22.63
N VAL A 87 -13.55 -15.93 -22.99
CA VAL A 87 -13.00 -17.21 -23.48
C VAL A 87 -13.11 -18.29 -22.39
N GLY A 88 -12.81 -17.97 -21.15
CA GLY A 88 -13.00 -18.90 -20.04
C GLY A 88 -14.47 -19.31 -19.83
N ALA A 89 -15.38 -18.36 -19.97
CA ALA A 89 -16.82 -18.60 -19.85
C ALA A 89 -17.37 -19.47 -21.01
N THR A 90 -16.91 -19.28 -22.24
CA THR A 90 -17.31 -20.11 -23.39
C THR A 90 -16.86 -21.58 -23.25
N LEU A 91 -15.81 -21.82 -22.48
CA LEU A 91 -15.34 -23.17 -22.15
C LEU A 91 -16.12 -23.81 -20.98
N GLY A 92 -17.23 -23.21 -20.55
CA GLY A 92 -18.10 -23.73 -19.49
C GLY A 92 -17.46 -23.73 -18.07
N ARG A 93 -16.38 -22.96 -17.89
CA ARG A 93 -15.71 -22.88 -16.57
C ARG A 93 -16.33 -21.78 -15.72
N GLY A 94 -16.52 -22.08 -14.43
CA GLY A 94 -17.05 -21.10 -13.46
C GLY A 94 -16.09 -19.91 -13.24
N HIS A 95 -16.63 -18.74 -12.90
CA HIS A 95 -15.89 -17.49 -12.68
C HIS A 95 -14.71 -17.63 -11.68
N PHE A 96 -14.89 -18.41 -10.62
CA PHE A 96 -13.84 -18.66 -9.62
C PHE A 96 -12.65 -19.43 -10.22
N PHE A 97 -12.92 -20.42 -11.09
CA PHE A 97 -11.88 -21.17 -11.78
C PHE A 97 -11.10 -20.27 -12.74
N ILE A 98 -11.80 -19.43 -13.51
CA ILE A 98 -11.20 -18.47 -14.46
C ILE A 98 -10.31 -17.48 -13.69
N PHE A 99 -10.81 -16.93 -12.60
CA PHE A 99 -10.04 -16.02 -11.75
C PHE A 99 -8.76 -16.67 -11.23
N ARG A 100 -8.86 -17.85 -10.62
CA ARG A 100 -7.71 -18.53 -10.01
C ARG A 100 -6.68 -19.03 -11.02
N THR A 101 -7.12 -19.47 -12.19
CA THR A 101 -6.25 -20.16 -13.18
C THR A 101 -5.72 -19.22 -14.25
N LEU A 102 -6.46 -18.19 -14.61
CA LEU A 102 -6.08 -17.26 -15.68
C LEU A 102 -5.72 -15.87 -15.14
N VAL A 103 -6.62 -15.26 -14.38
CA VAL A 103 -6.46 -13.87 -13.94
C VAL A 103 -5.36 -13.75 -12.89
N LEU A 104 -5.45 -14.54 -11.82
CA LEU A 104 -4.51 -14.45 -10.68
C LEU A 104 -3.05 -14.65 -11.08
N PRO A 105 -2.68 -15.68 -11.87
CA PRO A 105 -1.29 -15.82 -12.32
C PRO A 105 -0.82 -14.68 -13.20
N SER A 106 -1.71 -14.13 -14.02
CA SER A 106 -1.37 -13.02 -14.93
C SER A 106 -1.15 -11.69 -14.21
N ILE A 107 -1.84 -11.44 -13.07
CA ILE A 107 -1.66 -10.24 -12.26
C ILE A 107 -0.62 -10.40 -11.15
N LEU A 108 -0.12 -11.61 -10.91
CA LEU A 108 0.86 -11.89 -9.84
C LEU A 108 2.11 -11.00 -9.91
N PRO A 109 2.70 -10.74 -11.10
CA PRO A 109 3.80 -9.79 -11.23
C PRO A 109 3.42 -8.38 -10.76
N GLY A 110 2.19 -7.94 -11.03
CA GLY A 110 1.66 -6.67 -10.56
C GLY A 110 1.45 -6.62 -9.04
N ILE A 111 0.97 -7.71 -8.46
CA ILE A 111 0.82 -7.84 -7.00
C ILE A 111 2.20 -7.74 -6.32
N THR A 112 3.19 -8.46 -6.84
CA THR A 112 4.56 -8.42 -6.30
C THR A 112 5.18 -7.03 -6.47
N ALA A 113 4.93 -6.35 -7.58
CA ALA A 113 5.36 -4.98 -7.80
C ALA A 113 4.69 -4.00 -6.82
N ALA A 114 3.38 -4.08 -6.63
CA ALA A 114 2.65 -3.25 -5.68
C ALA A 114 3.17 -3.46 -4.25
N PHE A 115 3.33 -4.71 -3.83
CA PHE A 115 3.87 -5.04 -2.53
C PHE A 115 5.28 -4.46 -2.32
N ALA A 116 6.18 -4.64 -3.29
CA ALA A 116 7.54 -4.14 -3.19
C ALA A 116 7.60 -2.60 -3.13
N LEU A 117 6.78 -1.91 -3.93
CA LEU A 117 6.71 -0.45 -3.91
C LEU A 117 6.16 0.10 -2.59
N VAL A 118 5.09 -0.50 -2.07
CA VAL A 118 4.53 -0.12 -0.76
C VAL A 118 5.53 -0.40 0.34
N PHE A 119 6.18 -1.57 0.34
CA PHE A 119 7.21 -1.93 1.30
C PHE A 119 8.37 -0.91 1.31
N LEU A 120 8.86 -0.51 0.12
CA LEU A 120 9.90 0.50 -0.01
C LEU A 120 9.51 1.85 0.60
N LYS A 121 8.25 2.25 0.41
CA LYS A 121 7.73 3.49 0.99
C LYS A 121 7.59 3.38 2.50
N LEU A 122 7.05 2.26 3.00
CA LEU A 122 6.91 2.00 4.44
C LEU A 122 8.26 2.01 5.18
N MET A 123 9.29 1.40 4.59
CA MET A 123 10.64 1.40 5.19
C MET A 123 11.21 2.81 5.40
N LYS A 124 10.82 3.76 4.58
CA LYS A 124 11.30 5.15 4.60
C LYS A 124 10.29 6.12 5.24
N GLU A 125 9.17 5.61 5.73
CA GLU A 125 8.17 6.46 6.37
C GLU A 125 8.68 6.91 7.74
N LEU A 126 8.78 8.20 7.90
CA LEU A 126 9.27 8.83 9.12
C LEU A 126 8.16 9.62 9.82
N THR A 127 7.42 10.42 9.05
CA THR A 127 6.51 11.44 9.59
C THR A 127 5.35 10.84 10.37
N ALA A 128 4.64 9.88 9.77
CA ALA A 128 3.52 9.21 10.44
C ALA A 128 4.01 8.37 11.63
N THR A 129 5.17 7.73 11.49
CA THR A 129 5.77 6.92 12.55
C THR A 129 6.10 7.78 13.76
N LEU A 130 6.86 8.89 13.60
CA LEU A 130 7.25 9.77 14.70
C LEU A 130 6.05 10.37 15.46
N LEU A 131 4.96 10.65 14.75
CA LEU A 131 3.80 11.30 15.36
C LEU A 131 2.84 10.34 16.06
N LEU A 132 2.76 9.11 15.59
CA LEU A 132 1.73 8.14 16.01
C LEU A 132 2.28 7.01 16.88
N THR A 133 3.59 6.79 16.87
CA THR A 133 4.21 5.70 17.62
C THR A 133 4.50 6.12 19.06
N ALA A 134 4.41 5.18 19.98
CA ALA A 134 4.90 5.39 21.36
C ALA A 134 6.42 5.55 21.36
N ASP A 135 6.94 6.24 22.37
CA ASP A 135 8.37 6.55 22.50
C ASP A 135 9.28 5.30 22.53
N ASP A 136 8.72 4.14 22.90
CA ASP A 136 9.47 2.88 23.01
C ASP A 136 9.66 2.15 21.67
N VAL A 137 9.04 2.63 20.58
CA VAL A 137 9.07 1.93 19.30
C VAL A 137 9.97 2.64 18.29
N HIS A 138 11.14 2.08 18.10
CA HIS A 138 12.11 2.57 17.12
C HIS A 138 12.04 1.78 15.81
N THR A 139 11.83 2.48 14.70
CA THR A 139 12.02 1.94 13.35
C THR A 139 13.40 2.33 12.83
N LEU A 140 13.86 1.71 11.75
CA LEU A 140 15.15 2.10 11.17
C LEU A 140 15.18 3.57 10.73
N SER A 141 14.07 4.09 10.21
CA SER A 141 13.96 5.49 9.80
C SER A 141 13.93 6.46 10.99
N THR A 142 13.23 6.10 12.08
CA THR A 142 13.20 6.94 13.28
C THR A 142 14.53 6.91 14.01
N ALA A 143 15.21 5.78 14.07
CA ALA A 143 16.56 5.69 14.65
C ALA A 143 17.59 6.55 13.87
N VAL A 144 17.56 6.53 12.54
CA VAL A 144 18.40 7.42 11.73
C VAL A 144 18.09 8.88 12.03
N TRP A 145 16.83 9.24 12.16
CA TRP A 145 16.40 10.60 12.49
C TRP A 145 16.90 11.03 13.88
N GLU A 146 16.69 10.21 14.89
CA GLU A 146 17.06 10.48 16.29
C GLU A 146 18.57 10.75 16.41
N TYR A 147 19.41 9.81 15.95
CA TYR A 147 20.85 9.99 16.00
C TYR A 147 21.36 11.16 15.16
N THR A 148 20.73 11.45 14.02
CA THR A 148 21.11 12.62 13.20
C THR A 148 20.69 13.93 13.83
N SER A 149 19.54 14.00 14.50
CA SER A 149 19.08 15.21 15.21
C SER A 149 19.99 15.54 16.39
N ASP A 150 20.58 14.53 17.03
CA ASP A 150 21.57 14.67 18.11
C ASP A 150 23.01 14.87 17.61
N ALA A 151 23.20 15.09 16.31
CA ALA A 151 24.49 15.21 15.65
C ALA A 151 25.42 13.98 15.81
N GLN A 152 24.86 12.81 16.17
CA GLN A 152 25.58 11.55 16.34
C GLN A 152 25.65 10.76 15.02
N TYR A 153 26.22 11.33 13.98
CA TYR A 153 26.26 10.75 12.62
C TYR A 153 26.93 9.37 12.56
N ALA A 154 27.95 9.13 13.39
CA ALA A 154 28.59 7.83 13.45
C ALA A 154 27.64 6.73 13.96
N ALA A 155 26.80 7.04 14.93
CA ALA A 155 25.80 6.12 15.45
C ALA A 155 24.61 5.91 14.49
N ALA A 156 24.25 6.92 13.70
CA ALA A 156 23.22 6.83 12.66
C ALA A 156 23.63 5.94 11.48
N THR A 157 24.92 5.85 11.17
CA THR A 157 25.44 5.16 9.97
C THR A 157 25.00 3.70 9.84
N PRO A 158 25.08 2.82 10.86
CA PRO A 158 24.66 1.43 10.72
C PRO A 158 23.17 1.28 10.42
N TYR A 159 22.31 2.12 11.00
CA TYR A 159 20.88 2.10 10.74
C TYR A 159 20.56 2.57 9.31
N ALA A 160 21.22 3.62 8.85
CA ALA A 160 21.09 4.10 7.47
C ALA A 160 21.55 3.04 6.47
N LEU A 161 22.66 2.35 6.74
CA LEU A 161 23.17 1.29 5.89
C LEU A 161 22.20 0.09 5.84
N MET A 162 21.65 -0.33 6.96
CA MET A 162 20.61 -1.36 7.01
C MET A 162 19.37 -0.95 6.21
N LEU A 163 18.92 0.29 6.34
CA LEU A 163 17.76 0.81 5.61
C LEU A 163 17.99 0.78 4.11
N VAL A 164 19.19 1.10 3.63
CA VAL A 164 19.57 1.02 2.22
C VAL A 164 19.59 -0.44 1.75
N LEU A 165 20.20 -1.33 2.51
CA LEU A 165 20.28 -2.76 2.16
C LEU A 165 18.89 -3.40 2.08
N PHE A 166 18.04 -3.22 3.10
CA PHE A 166 16.68 -3.76 3.09
C PHE A 166 15.81 -3.15 2.00
N SER A 167 16.01 -1.87 1.66
CA SER A 167 15.32 -1.24 0.53
C SER A 167 15.79 -1.78 -0.83
N GLY A 168 17.02 -2.26 -0.93
CA GLY A 168 17.57 -2.84 -2.15
C GLY A 168 16.95 -4.18 -2.54
N ILE A 169 16.56 -5.00 -1.55
CA ILE A 169 16.01 -6.35 -1.78
C ILE A 169 14.75 -6.33 -2.66
N PRO A 170 13.70 -5.56 -2.35
CA PRO A 170 12.50 -5.49 -3.20
C PRO A 170 12.79 -4.97 -4.61
N VAL A 171 13.73 -4.01 -4.75
CA VAL A 171 14.11 -3.49 -6.06
C VAL A 171 14.78 -4.57 -6.92
N PHE A 172 15.66 -5.36 -6.32
CA PHE A 172 16.29 -6.48 -7.01
C PHE A 172 15.28 -7.56 -7.43
N LEU A 173 14.33 -7.88 -6.56
CA LEU A 173 13.25 -8.82 -6.86
C LEU A 173 12.37 -8.30 -8.00
N LEU A 174 11.99 -7.02 -7.98
CA LEU A 174 11.22 -6.39 -9.06
C LEU A 174 11.93 -6.51 -10.41
N LYS A 175 13.24 -6.21 -10.45
CA LYS A 175 14.03 -6.33 -11.68
C LYS A 175 14.00 -7.77 -12.23
N LYS A 176 14.13 -8.76 -11.36
CA LYS A 176 14.12 -10.19 -11.76
C LYS A 176 12.77 -10.64 -12.34
N TYR A 177 11.64 -10.11 -11.80
CA TYR A 177 10.30 -10.52 -12.23
C TYR A 177 9.71 -9.64 -13.34
N ALA A 178 10.10 -8.36 -13.43
CA ALA A 178 9.61 -7.44 -14.44
C ALA A 178 10.29 -7.59 -15.81
N PHE A 179 11.50 -8.16 -15.86
CA PHE A 179 12.26 -8.35 -17.11
C PHE A 179 12.31 -9.82 -17.58
N LYS A 180 11.36 -10.64 -17.15
CA LYS A 180 11.18 -12.00 -17.65
C LYS A 180 9.87 -12.10 -18.43
#